data_a49c9e2b3fff500b424953c7ceaf23b2
#
_entry.id   a49c9e2b3fff500b424953c7ceaf23b2
#
_cell.length_a   1.000
_cell.length_b   1.000
_cell.length_c   1.000
_cell.angle_alpha   90.00
_cell.angle_beta   90.00
_cell.angle_gamma   90.00
#
_symmetry.space_group_name_H-M   'P 1'
#
loop_
_entity.id
_entity.type
_entity.pdbx_description
1 polymer ?
#
loop_
_entity_poly.entity_id
_entity_poly.type
_entity_poly.pdbx_seq_one_letter_code
_entity_poly.pdbx_strand_id
1 'polypeptide(L)'
;MITHIQCAQESARIYTDRTNWAHYWTFDDVIVGHQVIDGDDLIALRGSADTEDWVRDAAAIPEWHHDLGFVHAGFLAGMDDVFAEVRAAVGPKLAITGHSLGGARARILAGLFACNGISVDTLTVFGSPKPAFVNLSRIIQKSGMQHTSYRNRNDIVPTLPLTIPPCGDFVHTEDWTPLNAAPAIMNLEPLRDHSIDLYVRAMA
;
A
#
# COMPACT_ATOMS: atom_id res chain seq x y z
N MET A 1 11.92 2.68 16.23
CA MET A 1 11.44 1.85 15.08
C MET A 1 9.93 1.80 15.12
N ILE A 2 9.29 2.14 14.04
CA ILE A 2 7.83 2.19 13.91
C ILE A 2 7.25 0.78 13.90
N THR A 3 6.24 0.54 14.73
CA THR A 3 5.59 -0.76 14.88
C THR A 3 4.48 -0.97 13.85
N HIS A 4 4.11 -2.24 13.58
CA HIS A 4 3.02 -2.54 12.64
C HIS A 4 1.66 -1.99 13.10
N ILE A 5 1.43 -1.91 14.43
CA ILE A 5 0.19 -1.29 14.94
C ILE A 5 0.16 0.22 14.69
N GLN A 6 1.30 0.91 14.83
CA GLN A 6 1.39 2.32 14.47
C GLN A 6 1.14 2.51 12.96
N CYS A 7 1.70 1.64 12.11
CA CYS A 7 1.39 1.65 10.68
C CYS A 7 -0.12 1.47 10.40
N ALA A 8 -0.81 0.56 11.09
CA ALA A 8 -2.25 0.35 10.94
C ALA A 8 -3.04 1.59 11.40
N GLN A 9 -2.67 2.18 12.54
CA GLN A 9 -3.31 3.38 13.08
C GLN A 9 -3.16 4.58 12.15
N GLU A 10 -1.96 4.82 11.59
CA GLU A 10 -1.73 5.91 10.65
C GLU A 10 -2.41 5.65 9.29
N SER A 11 -2.47 4.38 8.85
CA SER A 11 -3.26 3.99 7.66
C SER A 11 -4.77 4.20 7.86
N ALA A 12 -5.28 4.14 9.08
CA ALA A 12 -6.66 4.50 9.41
C ALA A 12 -6.84 6.02 9.51
N ARG A 13 -5.91 6.69 10.19
CA ARG A 13 -5.96 8.14 10.45
C ARG A 13 -6.00 8.95 9.17
N ILE A 14 -5.27 8.57 8.12
CA ILE A 14 -5.21 9.30 6.84
C ILE A 14 -6.57 9.45 6.14
N TYR A 15 -7.58 8.63 6.49
CA TYR A 15 -8.94 8.76 5.94
C TYR A 15 -9.74 9.89 6.55
N THR A 16 -9.46 10.27 7.80
CA THR A 16 -10.31 11.17 8.60
C THR A 16 -9.61 12.44 9.07
N ASP A 17 -8.30 12.39 9.31
CA ASP A 17 -7.54 13.53 9.79
C ASP A 17 -6.69 14.15 8.68
N ARG A 18 -6.85 15.45 8.45
CA ARG A 18 -6.12 16.23 7.43
C ARG A 18 -5.17 17.27 8.06
N THR A 19 -5.18 17.42 9.36
CA THR A 19 -4.59 18.61 10.03
C THR A 19 -3.39 18.28 10.91
N ASN A 20 -3.31 17.09 11.47
CA ASN A 20 -2.28 16.74 12.46
C ASN A 20 -1.11 15.94 11.84
N TRP A 21 -0.74 16.26 10.61
CA TRP A 21 0.41 15.69 9.92
C TRP A 21 1.57 16.68 9.90
N ALA A 22 2.81 16.21 9.94
CA ALA A 22 3.98 17.05 9.72
C ALA A 22 3.96 17.65 8.29
N HIS A 23 3.58 16.81 7.31
CA HIS A 23 3.21 17.24 5.97
C HIS A 23 1.98 16.46 5.50
N TYR A 24 1.13 17.12 4.73
CA TYR A 24 -0.05 16.51 4.12
C TYR A 24 -0.15 16.98 2.67
N TRP A 25 -0.01 16.06 1.74
CA TRP A 25 -0.05 16.35 0.31
C TRP A 25 -1.31 15.78 -0.34
N THR A 26 -1.77 16.47 -1.36
CA THR A 26 -2.87 16.03 -2.22
C THR A 26 -2.43 16.20 -3.67
N PHE A 27 -2.35 15.11 -4.41
CA PHE A 27 -2.01 15.04 -5.81
C PHE A 27 -3.20 14.41 -6.54
N ASP A 28 -4.06 15.22 -7.16
CA ASP A 28 -5.31 14.75 -7.78
C ASP A 28 -6.09 13.78 -6.86
N ASP A 29 -5.96 12.48 -7.09
CA ASP A 29 -6.61 11.42 -6.31
C ASP A 29 -5.68 10.74 -5.27
N VAL A 30 -4.39 11.12 -5.22
CA VAL A 30 -3.42 10.58 -4.26
C VAL A 30 -3.31 11.47 -3.04
N ILE A 31 -3.57 10.93 -1.88
CA ILE A 31 -3.40 11.63 -0.60
C ILE A 31 -2.32 10.94 0.22
N VAL A 32 -1.38 11.75 0.70
CA VAL A 32 -0.21 11.28 1.46
C VAL A 32 -0.06 12.09 2.73
N GLY A 33 0.10 11.40 3.85
CA GLY A 33 0.44 12.00 5.15
C GLY A 33 1.85 11.61 5.57
N HIS A 34 2.60 12.56 6.09
CA HIS A 34 3.90 12.35 6.72
C HIS A 34 3.82 12.67 8.21
N GLN A 35 4.35 11.78 9.01
CA GLN A 35 4.45 11.93 10.46
C GLN A 35 5.83 11.52 10.94
N VAL A 36 6.30 12.16 12.02
CA VAL A 36 7.51 11.76 12.72
C VAL A 36 7.13 11.10 14.04
N ILE A 37 7.51 9.85 14.23
CA ILE A 37 7.21 9.04 15.43
C ILE A 37 8.54 8.58 16.03
N ASP A 38 8.84 9.05 17.25
CA ASP A 38 10.08 8.72 17.97
C ASP A 38 11.36 9.01 17.16
N GLY A 39 11.32 10.00 16.28
CA GLY A 39 12.44 10.40 15.41
C GLY A 39 12.58 9.59 14.11
N ASP A 40 11.66 8.68 13.83
CA ASP A 40 11.57 7.95 12.57
C ASP A 40 10.42 8.52 11.71
N ASP A 41 10.64 8.65 10.40
CA ASP A 41 9.64 9.14 9.46
C ASP A 41 8.65 8.03 9.09
N LEU A 42 7.37 8.38 9.03
CA LEU A 42 6.33 7.50 8.52
C LEU A 42 5.53 8.21 7.43
N ILE A 43 5.43 7.56 6.28
CA ILE A 43 4.58 7.97 5.16
C ILE A 43 3.37 7.05 5.09
N ALA A 44 2.17 7.62 5.18
CA ALA A 44 0.91 6.93 5.03
C ALA A 44 0.21 7.35 3.73
N LEU A 45 -0.15 6.38 2.90
CA LEU A 45 -0.91 6.63 1.66
C LEU A 45 -2.36 6.20 1.85
N ARG A 46 -3.29 7.12 1.52
CA ARG A 46 -4.72 6.86 1.64
C ARG A 46 -5.21 5.95 0.51
N GLY A 47 -6.07 5.00 0.85
CA GLY A 47 -6.84 4.23 -0.10
C GLY A 47 -8.02 5.00 -0.70
N SER A 48 -8.81 4.35 -1.55
CA SER A 48 -10.04 4.92 -2.08
C SER A 48 -11.03 5.23 -0.94
N ALA A 49 -11.76 6.35 -1.08
CA ALA A 49 -12.89 6.64 -0.20
C ALA A 49 -14.09 5.74 -0.53
N ASP A 50 -14.22 5.32 -1.79
CA ASP A 50 -15.26 4.43 -2.28
C ASP A 50 -14.65 3.11 -2.81
N THR A 51 -14.44 2.18 -1.88
CA THR A 51 -13.77 0.91 -2.18
C THR A 51 -14.66 0.00 -3.03
N GLU A 52 -16.00 0.07 -2.88
CA GLU A 52 -16.92 -0.79 -3.62
C GLU A 52 -16.92 -0.47 -5.12
N ASP A 53 -16.97 0.81 -5.46
CA ASP A 53 -16.93 1.25 -6.85
C ASP A 53 -15.58 0.93 -7.47
N TRP A 54 -14.50 1.20 -6.74
CA TRP A 54 -13.16 0.88 -7.21
C TRP A 54 -12.97 -0.64 -7.49
N VAL A 55 -13.48 -1.52 -6.61
CA VAL A 55 -13.38 -2.98 -6.79
C VAL A 55 -14.16 -3.45 -8.02
N ARG A 56 -15.30 -2.85 -8.31
CA ARG A 56 -16.10 -3.15 -9.51
C ARG A 56 -15.39 -2.72 -10.79
N ASP A 57 -14.69 -1.58 -10.75
CA ASP A 57 -14.05 -0.96 -11.92
C ASP A 57 -12.57 -1.30 -12.05
N ALA A 58 -12.02 -2.17 -11.18
CA ALA A 58 -10.60 -2.53 -11.15
C ALA A 58 -10.19 -3.33 -12.41
N ALA A 59 -10.24 -2.65 -13.57
CA ALA A 59 -9.67 -3.17 -14.81
C ALA A 59 -8.15 -3.34 -14.65
N ALA A 60 -7.64 -4.52 -14.92
CA ALA A 60 -6.21 -4.85 -14.85
C ALA A 60 -5.47 -4.24 -16.06
N ILE A 61 -5.28 -2.93 -16.07
CA ILE A 61 -4.58 -2.22 -17.16
C ILE A 61 -3.11 -2.07 -16.76
N PRO A 62 -2.18 -2.78 -17.43
CA PRO A 62 -0.76 -2.61 -17.19
C PRO A 62 -0.23 -1.37 -17.92
N GLU A 63 0.60 -0.60 -17.25
CA GLU A 63 1.35 0.53 -17.77
C GLU A 63 2.84 0.30 -17.52
N TRP A 64 3.69 0.66 -18.50
CA TRP A 64 5.13 0.51 -18.39
C TRP A 64 5.76 1.71 -17.70
N HIS A 65 6.46 1.46 -16.60
CA HIS A 65 7.31 2.44 -15.92
C HIS A 65 8.78 2.04 -16.09
N HIS A 66 9.65 3.00 -16.41
CA HIS A 66 11.05 2.74 -16.76
C HIS A 66 11.87 2.05 -15.64
N ASP A 67 11.60 2.37 -14.37
CA ASP A 67 12.27 1.73 -13.22
C ASP A 67 11.57 0.46 -12.74
N LEU A 68 10.24 0.46 -12.70
CA LEU A 68 9.45 -0.57 -12.02
C LEU A 68 8.97 -1.70 -12.95
N GLY A 69 9.03 -1.50 -14.27
CA GLY A 69 8.43 -2.40 -15.25
C GLY A 69 6.92 -2.19 -15.36
N PHE A 70 6.15 -3.25 -15.65
CA PHE A 70 4.70 -3.16 -15.74
C PHE A 70 4.04 -3.01 -14.37
N VAL A 71 3.29 -1.93 -14.20
CA VAL A 71 2.54 -1.54 -12.99
C VAL A 71 1.08 -1.34 -13.39
N HIS A 72 0.16 -1.46 -12.46
CA HIS A 72 -1.25 -1.14 -12.69
C HIS A 72 -1.41 0.37 -12.90
N ALA A 73 -1.94 0.77 -14.06
CA ALA A 73 -2.03 2.17 -14.49
C ALA A 73 -2.69 3.08 -13.44
N GLY A 74 -3.84 2.67 -12.91
CA GLY A 74 -4.56 3.45 -11.90
C GLY A 74 -3.85 3.54 -10.53
N PHE A 75 -2.89 2.66 -10.26
CA PHE A 75 -2.09 2.76 -9.03
C PHE A 75 -0.83 3.60 -9.25
N LEU A 76 -0.31 3.59 -10.48
CA LEU A 76 0.88 4.35 -10.87
C LEU A 76 0.59 5.85 -11.02
N ALA A 77 -0.63 6.21 -11.42
CA ALA A 77 -1.01 7.60 -11.68
C ALA A 77 -0.62 8.53 -10.52
N GLY A 78 0.14 9.58 -10.80
CA GLY A 78 0.62 10.59 -9.85
C GLY A 78 1.77 10.15 -8.94
N MET A 79 2.26 8.91 -9.05
CA MET A 79 3.26 8.40 -8.08
C MET A 79 4.66 8.97 -8.28
N ASP A 80 5.02 9.44 -9.47
CA ASP A 80 6.29 10.13 -9.71
C ASP A 80 6.31 11.51 -9.04
N ASP A 81 5.20 12.24 -9.06
CA ASP A 81 5.06 13.52 -8.37
C ASP A 81 5.09 13.32 -6.84
N VAL A 82 4.38 12.29 -6.35
CA VAL A 82 4.44 11.89 -4.94
C VAL A 82 5.87 11.58 -4.53
N PHE A 83 6.61 10.79 -5.31
CA PHE A 83 7.99 10.45 -5.03
C PHE A 83 8.88 11.70 -4.98
N ALA A 84 8.75 12.62 -5.94
CA ALA A 84 9.53 13.83 -6.02
C ALA A 84 9.37 14.72 -4.77
N GLU A 85 8.15 14.87 -4.28
CA GLU A 85 7.85 15.67 -3.09
C GLU A 85 8.23 14.97 -1.78
N VAL A 86 7.84 13.71 -1.63
CA VAL A 86 8.05 12.95 -0.38
C VAL A 86 9.54 12.75 -0.11
N ARG A 87 10.36 12.45 -1.13
CA ARG A 87 11.80 12.24 -0.95
C ARG A 87 12.54 13.45 -0.38
N ALA A 88 12.00 14.66 -0.61
CA ALA A 88 12.60 15.90 -0.10
C ALA A 88 12.28 16.15 1.38
N ALA A 89 11.26 15.48 1.92
CA ALA A 89 10.74 15.70 3.27
C ALA A 89 11.16 14.63 4.28
N VAL A 90 11.69 13.49 3.83
CA VAL A 90 12.01 12.37 4.73
C VAL A 90 13.51 12.22 5.00
N GLY A 91 13.84 11.75 6.19
CA GLY A 91 15.20 11.44 6.62
C GLY A 91 15.60 9.99 6.35
N PRO A 92 16.70 9.53 6.95
CA PRO A 92 17.30 8.23 6.66
C PRO A 92 16.57 7.03 7.28
N LYS A 93 15.65 7.27 8.21
CA LYS A 93 14.84 6.22 8.84
C LYS A 93 13.39 6.37 8.42
N LEU A 94 12.99 5.55 7.46
CA LEU A 94 11.70 5.69 6.78
C LEU A 94 10.87 4.42 6.87
N ALA A 95 9.63 4.57 7.33
CA ALA A 95 8.58 3.58 7.18
C ALA A 95 7.52 4.06 6.18
N ILE A 96 7.02 3.16 5.34
CA ILE A 96 5.92 3.44 4.40
C ILE A 96 4.76 2.50 4.70
N THR A 97 3.55 3.04 4.72
CA THR A 97 2.34 2.27 5.02
C THR A 97 1.16 2.69 4.15
N GLY A 98 0.16 1.81 4.05
CA GLY A 98 -1.10 2.11 3.38
C GLY A 98 -2.09 0.96 3.45
N HIS A 99 -3.36 1.31 3.32
CA HIS A 99 -4.47 0.36 3.28
C HIS A 99 -5.15 0.39 1.92
N SER A 100 -5.62 -0.76 1.43
CA SER A 100 -6.37 -0.85 0.16
C SER A 100 -5.52 -0.34 -1.02
N LEU A 101 -6.07 0.52 -1.87
CA LEU A 101 -5.37 1.24 -2.93
C LEU A 101 -4.10 1.95 -2.41
N GLY A 102 -4.17 2.56 -1.21
CA GLY A 102 -3.01 3.17 -0.57
C GLY A 102 -1.88 2.18 -0.30
N GLY A 103 -2.20 0.92 0.00
CA GLY A 103 -1.21 -0.15 0.14
C GLY A 103 -0.50 -0.52 -1.17
N ALA A 104 -1.22 -0.53 -2.31
CA ALA A 104 -0.62 -0.73 -3.63
C ALA A 104 0.31 0.44 -3.99
N ARG A 105 -0.12 1.68 -3.77
CA ARG A 105 0.67 2.90 -3.96
C ARG A 105 1.88 2.97 -3.02
N ALA A 106 1.75 2.49 -1.77
CA ALA A 106 2.87 2.38 -0.83
C ALA A 106 3.99 1.47 -1.37
N ARG A 107 3.65 0.34 -1.99
CA ARG A 107 4.60 -0.55 -2.64
C ARG A 107 5.27 0.09 -3.84
N ILE A 108 4.53 0.82 -4.67
CA ILE A 108 5.06 1.57 -5.82
C ILE A 108 6.06 2.62 -5.32
N LEU A 109 5.67 3.42 -4.31
CA LEU A 109 6.54 4.44 -3.72
C LEU A 109 7.83 3.82 -3.15
N ALA A 110 7.73 2.73 -2.39
CA ALA A 110 8.87 2.01 -1.85
C ALA A 110 9.80 1.49 -2.96
N GLY A 111 9.24 1.02 -4.08
CA GLY A 111 10.00 0.62 -5.27
C GLY A 111 10.74 1.79 -5.90
N LEU A 112 10.10 2.96 -6.04
CA LEU A 112 10.73 4.19 -6.55
C LEU A 112 11.88 4.63 -5.64
N PHE A 113 11.70 4.61 -4.31
CA PHE A 113 12.78 4.90 -3.36
C PHE A 113 13.96 3.94 -3.55
N ALA A 114 13.70 2.63 -3.64
CA ALA A 114 14.73 1.62 -3.82
C ALA A 114 15.50 1.79 -5.15
N CYS A 115 14.80 2.08 -6.25
CA CYS A 115 15.43 2.32 -7.57
C CYS A 115 16.31 3.57 -7.57
N ASN A 116 16.02 4.55 -6.71
CA ASN A 116 16.81 5.77 -6.57
C ASN A 116 17.85 5.72 -5.43
N GLY A 117 18.11 4.53 -4.88
CA GLY A 117 19.13 4.32 -3.84
C GLY A 117 18.80 4.93 -2.49
N ILE A 118 17.52 5.22 -2.23
CA ILE A 118 17.04 5.74 -0.95
C ILE A 118 16.50 4.58 -0.12
N SER A 119 17.03 4.43 1.10
CA SER A 119 16.63 3.35 2.00
C SER A 119 15.21 3.56 2.54
N VAL A 120 14.43 2.49 2.53
CA VAL A 120 13.19 2.34 3.28
C VAL A 120 13.43 1.22 4.30
N ASP A 121 13.22 1.49 5.58
CA ASP A 121 13.45 0.48 6.63
C ASP A 121 12.31 -0.54 6.66
N THR A 122 11.08 -0.04 6.65
CA THR A 122 9.89 -0.90 6.72
C THR A 122 8.81 -0.47 5.72
N LEU A 123 8.19 -1.47 5.10
CA LEU A 123 7.00 -1.33 4.28
C LEU A 123 5.91 -2.23 4.87
N THR A 124 4.86 -1.65 5.45
CA THR A 124 3.77 -2.40 6.05
C THR A 124 2.45 -2.01 5.41
N VAL A 125 1.76 -2.98 4.80
CA VAL A 125 0.52 -2.73 4.06
C VAL A 125 -0.63 -3.62 4.50
N PHE A 126 -1.84 -3.11 4.40
CA PHE A 126 -3.07 -3.75 4.89
C PHE A 126 -4.09 -3.88 3.76
N GLY A 127 -4.60 -5.08 3.52
CA GLY A 127 -5.64 -5.32 2.50
C GLY A 127 -5.27 -4.81 1.09
N SER A 128 -3.99 -4.77 0.77
CA SER A 128 -3.49 -4.16 -0.47
C SER A 128 -3.71 -5.06 -1.68
N PRO A 129 -4.23 -4.55 -2.82
CA PRO A 129 -4.27 -5.30 -4.07
C PRO A 129 -2.88 -5.49 -4.66
N LYS A 130 -2.78 -6.32 -5.70
CA LYS A 130 -1.53 -6.61 -6.43
C LYS A 130 -1.13 -5.40 -7.28
N PRO A 131 0.03 -4.76 -7.02
CA PRO A 131 0.35 -3.47 -7.63
C PRO A 131 0.94 -3.57 -9.03
N ALA A 132 1.69 -4.63 -9.34
CA ALA A 132 2.55 -4.70 -10.50
C ALA A 132 2.88 -6.15 -10.89
N PHE A 133 3.63 -6.28 -11.99
CA PHE A 133 4.26 -7.54 -12.36
C PHE A 133 5.49 -7.81 -11.49
N VAL A 134 6.15 -8.93 -11.72
CA VAL A 134 7.24 -9.48 -10.89
C VAL A 134 8.43 -8.53 -10.67
N ASN A 135 8.64 -7.52 -11.51
CA ASN A 135 9.78 -6.61 -11.36
C ASN A 135 9.75 -5.82 -10.05
N LEU A 136 8.61 -5.23 -9.71
CA LEU A 136 8.47 -4.50 -8.44
C LEU A 136 8.76 -5.40 -7.23
N SER A 137 8.27 -6.64 -7.24
CA SER A 137 8.57 -7.62 -6.19
C SER A 137 10.08 -7.85 -6.04
N ARG A 138 10.79 -8.04 -7.16
CA ARG A 138 12.24 -8.22 -7.15
C ARG A 138 13.00 -7.00 -6.65
N ILE A 139 12.56 -5.79 -6.99
CA ILE A 139 13.16 -4.54 -6.52
C ILE A 139 13.03 -4.45 -4.99
N ILE A 140 11.82 -4.65 -4.45
CA ILE A 140 11.55 -4.60 -3.02
C ILE A 140 12.36 -5.68 -2.27
N GLN A 141 12.40 -6.91 -2.76
CA GLN A 141 13.18 -7.98 -2.14
C GLN A 141 14.70 -7.69 -2.12
N LYS A 142 15.23 -7.10 -3.22
CA LYS A 142 16.66 -6.76 -3.31
C LYS A 142 17.05 -5.54 -2.48
N SER A 143 16.15 -4.65 -2.15
CA SER A 143 16.42 -3.44 -1.37
C SER A 143 16.79 -3.73 0.09
N GLY A 144 16.39 -4.90 0.60
CA GLY A 144 16.62 -5.28 2.00
C GLY A 144 15.63 -4.67 3.00
N MET A 145 14.63 -3.89 2.54
CA MET A 145 13.59 -3.37 3.43
C MET A 145 12.78 -4.50 4.08
N GLN A 146 12.36 -4.31 5.33
CA GLN A 146 11.42 -5.22 5.96
C GLN A 146 10.03 -4.97 5.38
N HIS A 147 9.49 -5.96 4.68
CA HIS A 147 8.18 -5.85 4.05
C HIS A 147 7.19 -6.82 4.68
N THR A 148 6.02 -6.32 5.10
CA THR A 148 4.94 -7.12 5.66
C THR A 148 3.60 -6.70 5.07
N SER A 149 2.88 -7.69 4.52
CA SER A 149 1.52 -7.54 4.01
C SER A 149 0.54 -8.24 4.92
N TYR A 150 -0.51 -7.55 5.32
CA TYR A 150 -1.56 -8.14 6.15
C TYR A 150 -2.86 -8.35 5.36
N ARG A 151 -3.46 -9.51 5.57
CA ARG A 151 -4.81 -9.83 5.10
C ARG A 151 -5.70 -10.22 6.27
N ASN A 152 -6.80 -9.50 6.46
CA ASN A 152 -7.77 -9.82 7.49
C ASN A 152 -8.82 -10.79 6.95
N ARG A 153 -8.98 -11.94 7.62
CA ARG A 153 -10.01 -12.96 7.30
C ARG A 153 -10.14 -13.25 5.79
N ASN A 154 -11.34 -13.00 5.25
CA ASN A 154 -11.70 -13.25 3.85
C ASN A 154 -11.66 -11.98 2.99
N ASP A 155 -10.92 -10.93 3.40
CA ASP A 155 -10.74 -9.73 2.59
C ASP A 155 -10.40 -10.12 1.14
N ILE A 156 -11.26 -9.71 0.18
CA ILE A 156 -11.10 -10.07 -1.22
C ILE A 156 -10.10 -9.16 -1.94
N VAL A 157 -9.92 -7.92 -1.48
CA VAL A 157 -9.11 -6.90 -2.18
C VAL A 157 -7.68 -7.37 -2.46
N PRO A 158 -6.97 -8.06 -1.54
CA PRO A 158 -5.65 -8.61 -1.85
C PRO A 158 -5.62 -9.61 -3.01
N THR A 159 -6.74 -10.20 -3.40
CA THR A 159 -6.77 -11.11 -4.55
C THR A 159 -6.82 -10.39 -5.91
N LEU A 160 -7.10 -9.08 -5.90
CA LEU A 160 -7.28 -8.25 -7.09
C LEU A 160 -5.96 -7.60 -7.56
N PRO A 161 -5.85 -7.21 -8.84
CA PRO A 161 -6.75 -7.63 -9.90
C PRO A 161 -6.63 -9.13 -10.17
N LEU A 162 -7.70 -9.70 -10.71
CA LEU A 162 -7.65 -11.09 -11.18
C LEU A 162 -6.77 -11.17 -12.42
N THR A 163 -6.03 -12.26 -12.55
CA THR A 163 -5.23 -12.53 -13.74
C THR A 163 -6.13 -12.73 -14.96
N ILE A 164 -5.91 -11.94 -16.01
CA ILE A 164 -6.62 -12.08 -17.29
C ILE A 164 -5.59 -12.41 -18.37
N PRO A 165 -5.45 -13.68 -18.79
CA PRO A 165 -4.60 -14.02 -19.92
C PRO A 165 -5.07 -13.28 -21.21
N PRO A 166 -4.15 -12.81 -22.08
CA PRO A 166 -2.71 -12.95 -22.08
C PRO A 166 -1.92 -11.78 -21.49
N CYS A 167 -2.56 -10.86 -20.77
CA CYS A 167 -1.97 -9.58 -20.39
C CYS A 167 -0.87 -9.66 -19.29
N GLY A 168 -0.51 -10.86 -18.82
CA GLY A 168 0.47 -11.06 -17.75
C GLY A 168 -0.16 -11.06 -16.36
N ASP A 169 0.65 -11.40 -15.35
CA ASP A 169 0.21 -11.60 -13.99
C ASP A 169 0.60 -10.44 -13.10
N PHE A 170 -0.37 -9.72 -12.55
CA PHE A 170 -0.17 -8.91 -11.38
C PHE A 170 0.11 -9.81 -10.18
N VAL A 171 1.15 -9.48 -9.42
CA VAL A 171 1.60 -10.30 -8.30
C VAL A 171 1.71 -9.46 -7.03
N HIS A 172 1.70 -10.14 -5.89
CA HIS A 172 2.13 -9.54 -4.65
C HIS A 172 3.65 -9.45 -4.60
N THR A 173 4.13 -8.49 -3.80
CA THR A 173 5.56 -8.33 -3.55
C THR A 173 6.07 -9.35 -2.52
N GLU A 174 5.15 -9.94 -1.74
CA GLU A 174 5.38 -11.04 -0.79
C GLU A 174 4.08 -11.76 -0.44
N ASP A 175 4.17 -12.86 0.34
CA ASP A 175 3.00 -13.56 0.89
C ASP A 175 2.33 -12.76 2.00
N TRP A 176 1.03 -13.02 2.21
CA TRP A 176 0.26 -12.34 3.25
C TRP A 176 0.49 -12.96 4.63
N THR A 177 0.59 -12.11 5.63
CA THR A 177 0.42 -12.48 7.03
C THR A 177 -1.06 -12.45 7.36
N PRO A 178 -1.70 -13.59 7.65
CA PRO A 178 -3.13 -13.62 7.96
C PRO A 178 -3.40 -13.03 9.35
N LEU A 179 -4.43 -12.18 9.41
CA LEU A 179 -5.02 -11.72 10.67
C LEU A 179 -6.37 -12.41 10.87
N ASN A 180 -6.68 -12.81 12.13
CA ASN A 180 -7.96 -13.40 12.50
C ASN A 180 -8.42 -14.50 11.52
N ALA A 181 -7.68 -15.62 11.48
CA ALA A 181 -8.02 -16.75 10.61
C ALA A 181 -9.52 -17.08 10.74
N ALA A 182 -10.29 -16.85 9.69
CA ALA A 182 -11.70 -17.12 9.66
C ALA A 182 -11.95 -18.62 9.40
N PRO A 183 -12.93 -19.26 10.02
CA PRO A 183 -13.44 -20.52 9.50
C PRO A 183 -13.91 -20.29 8.05
N ALA A 184 -13.75 -21.28 7.20
CA ALA A 184 -14.11 -21.24 5.77
C ALA A 184 -15.64 -21.19 5.56
N ILE A 185 -16.29 -20.17 6.09
CA ILE A 185 -17.71 -19.90 5.87
C ILE A 185 -17.75 -18.86 4.74
N MET A 186 -18.51 -19.15 3.70
CA MET A 186 -18.76 -18.21 2.60
C MET A 186 -19.23 -16.87 3.19
N ASN A 187 -18.40 -15.86 3.15
CA ASN A 187 -18.77 -14.51 3.53
C ASN A 187 -19.62 -13.91 2.40
N LEU A 188 -20.87 -13.58 2.69
CA LEU A 188 -21.77 -12.94 1.73
C LEU A 188 -21.46 -11.44 1.54
N GLU A 189 -20.57 -10.88 2.36
CA GLU A 189 -20.14 -9.48 2.31
C GLU A 189 -18.62 -9.42 2.10
N PRO A 190 -18.13 -9.62 0.86
CA PRO A 190 -16.69 -9.78 0.58
C PRO A 190 -15.83 -8.57 0.93
N LEU A 191 -16.42 -7.37 1.07
CA LEU A 191 -15.72 -6.14 1.45
C LEU A 191 -15.81 -5.81 2.94
N ARG A 192 -16.62 -6.55 3.72
CA ARG A 192 -16.73 -6.32 5.15
C ARG A 192 -15.41 -6.49 5.88
N ASP A 193 -14.66 -7.54 5.55
CA ASP A 193 -13.38 -7.85 6.17
C ASP A 193 -12.25 -6.90 5.69
N HIS A 194 -12.54 -6.03 4.72
CA HIS A 194 -11.60 -5.05 4.16
C HIS A 194 -11.49 -3.76 4.98
N SER A 195 -12.39 -3.48 5.91
CA SER A 195 -12.34 -2.25 6.71
C SER A 195 -11.02 -2.12 7.47
N ILE A 196 -10.35 -0.96 7.34
CA ILE A 196 -9.09 -0.67 8.07
C ILE A 196 -9.27 -0.74 9.58
N ASP A 197 -10.44 -0.42 10.12
CA ASP A 197 -10.73 -0.53 11.55
C ASP A 197 -10.64 -1.97 12.06
N LEU A 198 -10.97 -2.96 11.21
CA LEU A 198 -10.81 -4.37 11.57
C LEU A 198 -9.34 -4.79 11.59
N TYR A 199 -8.51 -4.24 10.73
CA TYR A 199 -7.05 -4.44 10.77
C TYR A 199 -6.45 -3.85 12.04
N VAL A 200 -6.81 -2.61 12.40
CA VAL A 200 -6.34 -1.97 13.64
C VAL A 200 -6.73 -2.80 14.87
N ARG A 201 -7.99 -3.22 14.95
CA ARG A 201 -8.48 -4.06 16.07
C ARG A 201 -7.81 -5.42 16.15
N ALA A 202 -7.44 -6.01 15.01
CA ALA A 202 -6.78 -7.30 14.95
C ALA A 202 -5.32 -7.25 15.43
N MET A 203 -4.72 -6.06 15.48
CA MET A 203 -3.34 -5.82 15.90
C MET A 203 -3.22 -5.28 17.33
N ALA A 204 -4.32 -4.80 17.91
CA ALA A 204 -4.38 -4.30 19.29
C ALA A 204 -4.48 -5.45 20.29
#